data_e0b4935ffe16e25c70af2fc1e368a367
#
_entry.id   e0b4935ffe16e25c70af2fc1e368a367
#
_cell.length_a   1.000
_cell.length_b   1.000
_cell.length_c   1.000
_cell.angle_alpha   90.00
_cell.angle_beta   90.00
_cell.angle_gamma   90.00
#
_symmetry.space_group_name_H-M   'P 1'
#
loop_
_entity.id
_entity.type
_entity.pdbx_description
1 polymer ?
#
loop_
_entity_poly.entity_id
_entity_poly.type
_entity_poly.pdbx_seq_one_letter_code
_entity_poly.pdbx_strand_id
1 'polypeptide(L)' 'MFGRKISVLEKYSVTLQGVIRRAEARLLLATAEPVFGEPPQDILKKVNDANSEKLLDWSRRLRTAQSWSELITD' A
#
# COMPACT_ATOMS: atom_id res chain seq x y z
N MET A 1 -31.29 -18.37 -0.45
CA MET A 1 -30.81 -17.68 -1.65
C MET A 1 -30.12 -16.36 -1.34
N PHE A 2 -30.77 -15.52 -0.55
CA PHE A 2 -30.17 -14.21 -0.21
C PHE A 2 -28.88 -14.34 0.60
N GLY A 3 -28.79 -15.36 1.47
CA GLY A 3 -27.57 -15.59 2.23
C GLY A 3 -26.36 -15.91 1.36
N ARG A 4 -26.57 -16.61 0.24
CA ARG A 4 -25.46 -16.90 -0.69
C ARG A 4 -24.95 -15.63 -1.36
N LYS A 5 -25.84 -14.73 -1.73
CA LYS A 5 -25.43 -13.46 -2.33
C LYS A 5 -24.62 -12.62 -1.36
N ILE A 6 -25.02 -12.60 -0.11
CA ILE A 6 -24.29 -11.88 0.94
C ILE A 6 -22.89 -12.47 1.13
N SER A 7 -22.77 -13.80 1.17
CA SER A 7 -21.48 -14.46 1.29
C SER A 7 -20.55 -14.15 0.13
N VAL A 8 -21.09 -14.13 -1.09
CA VAL A 8 -20.30 -13.79 -2.28
C VAL A 8 -19.85 -12.35 -2.22
N LEU A 9 -20.72 -11.44 -1.79
CA LEU A 9 -20.36 -10.03 -1.65
C LEU A 9 -19.26 -9.83 -0.60
N GLU A 10 -19.33 -10.57 0.52
CA GLU A 10 -18.30 -10.53 1.54
C GLU A 10 -16.94 -10.97 0.99
N LYS A 11 -16.91 -12.05 0.21
CA LYS A 11 -15.70 -12.53 -0.42
C LYS A 11 -15.15 -11.51 -1.42
N TYR A 12 -16.01 -10.91 -2.21
CA TYR A 12 -15.60 -9.87 -3.15
C TYR A 12 -15.05 -8.66 -2.43
N SER A 13 -15.69 -8.28 -1.32
CA SER A 13 -15.26 -7.14 -0.53
C SER A 13 -13.84 -7.34 -0.01
N VAL A 14 -13.54 -8.52 0.54
CA VAL A 14 -12.21 -8.86 1.03
C VAL A 14 -11.19 -8.86 -0.12
N THR A 15 -11.57 -9.43 -1.26
CA THR A 15 -10.71 -9.47 -2.44
C THR A 15 -10.42 -8.06 -2.96
N LEU A 16 -11.43 -7.21 -3.01
CA LEU A 16 -11.27 -5.82 -3.44
C LEU A 16 -10.36 -5.04 -2.52
N GLN A 17 -10.47 -5.24 -1.21
CA GLN A 17 -9.57 -4.60 -0.25
C GLN A 17 -8.12 -5.03 -0.46
N GLY A 18 -7.90 -6.31 -0.74
CA GLY A 18 -6.58 -6.83 -1.06
C GLY A 18 -6.01 -6.21 -2.34
N VAL A 19 -6.83 -6.08 -3.36
CA VAL A 19 -6.42 -5.46 -4.63
C VAL A 19 -6.12 -3.98 -4.44
N ILE A 20 -6.95 -3.27 -3.69
CA ILE A 20 -6.76 -1.85 -3.40
C ILE A 20 -5.44 -1.63 -2.65
N ARG A 21 -5.17 -2.46 -1.64
CA ARG A 21 -3.93 -2.36 -0.87
C ARG A 21 -2.69 -2.55 -1.76
N ARG A 22 -2.72 -3.53 -2.65
CA ARG A 22 -1.63 -3.78 -3.60
C ARG A 22 -1.46 -2.62 -4.56
N ALA A 23 -2.57 -2.06 -5.03
CA ALA A 23 -2.54 -0.90 -5.92
C ALA A 23 -1.98 0.32 -5.21
N GLU A 24 -2.36 0.54 -3.95
CA GLU A 24 -1.83 1.64 -3.14
C GLU A 24 -0.33 1.49 -2.92
N ALA A 25 0.13 0.29 -2.58
CA ALA A 25 1.54 0.02 -2.38
C ALA A 25 2.33 0.26 -3.67
N ARG A 26 1.82 -0.22 -4.78
CA ARG A 26 2.46 -0.06 -6.08
C ARG A 26 2.51 1.40 -6.50
N LEU A 27 1.44 2.14 -6.26
CA LEU A 27 1.36 3.56 -6.57
C LEU A 27 2.34 4.36 -5.73
N LEU A 28 2.45 4.05 -4.44
CA LEU A 28 3.40 4.69 -3.55
C LEU A 28 4.83 4.50 -4.04
N LEU A 29 5.20 3.27 -4.37
CA LEU A 29 6.53 2.95 -4.89
C LEU A 29 6.79 3.66 -6.22
N ALA A 30 5.82 3.63 -7.13
CA ALA A 30 5.96 4.27 -8.42
C ALA A 30 6.09 5.80 -8.31
N THR A 31 5.42 6.41 -7.35
CA THR A 31 5.47 7.85 -7.12
C THR A 31 6.79 8.26 -6.47
N ALA A 32 7.30 7.47 -5.55
CA ALA A 32 8.51 7.78 -4.81
C ALA A 32 9.80 7.44 -5.58
N GLU A 33 9.76 6.45 -6.46
CA GLU A 33 10.93 6.01 -7.20
C GLU A 33 11.62 7.12 -8.01
N PRO A 34 10.91 8.00 -8.74
CA PRO A 34 11.54 9.11 -9.44
C PRO A 34 12.26 10.09 -8.52
N VAL A 35 11.86 10.14 -7.25
CA VAL A 35 12.43 11.06 -6.27
C VAL A 35 13.61 10.44 -5.54
N PHE A 36 13.48 9.19 -5.10
CA PHE A 36 14.46 8.52 -4.23
C PHE A 36 15.29 7.45 -4.93
N GLY A 37 14.94 7.10 -6.17
CA GLY A 37 15.57 6.02 -6.90
C GLY A 37 14.95 4.68 -6.58
N GLU A 38 15.61 3.60 -7.01
CA GLU A 38 15.11 2.26 -6.82
C GLU A 38 15.07 1.90 -5.32
N PRO A 39 13.93 1.37 -4.83
CA PRO A 39 13.82 1.04 -3.41
C PRO A 39 14.65 -0.19 -3.03
N PRO A 40 15.30 -0.17 -1.86
CA PRO A 40 15.95 -1.37 -1.33
C PRO A 40 14.94 -2.47 -1.04
N GLN A 41 15.41 -3.72 -0.97
CA GLN A 41 14.52 -4.86 -0.77
C GLN A 41 13.80 -4.83 0.57
N ASP A 42 14.45 -4.35 1.62
CA ASP A 42 13.81 -4.21 2.93
C ASP A 42 12.66 -3.20 2.88
N ILE A 43 12.82 -2.13 2.13
CA ILE A 43 11.77 -1.13 1.92
C ILE A 43 10.61 -1.75 1.13
N LEU A 44 10.91 -2.48 0.06
CA LEU A 44 9.89 -3.18 -0.72
C LEU A 44 9.07 -4.12 0.15
N LYS A 45 9.72 -4.87 1.01
CA LYS A 45 9.05 -5.79 1.89
C LYS A 45 8.15 -5.07 2.87
N LYS A 46 8.61 -3.99 3.48
CA LYS A 46 7.81 -3.19 4.41
C LYS A 46 6.58 -2.62 3.73
N VAL A 47 6.72 -2.10 2.53
CA VAL A 47 5.61 -1.53 1.78
C VAL A 47 4.59 -2.61 1.41
N ASN A 48 5.06 -3.76 0.96
CA ASN A 48 4.19 -4.86 0.57
C ASN A 48 3.45 -5.49 1.76
N ASP A 49 4.04 -5.45 2.95
CA ASP A 49 3.44 -5.99 4.17
C ASP A 49 2.58 -4.97 4.92
N ALA A 50 2.58 -3.72 4.50
CA ALA A 50 1.89 -2.66 5.21
C ALA A 50 0.37 -2.70 4.97
N ASN A 51 -0.39 -2.26 5.96
CA ASN A 51 -1.82 -2.09 5.81
C ASN A 51 -2.13 -0.74 5.13
N SER A 52 -3.40 -0.53 4.82
CA SER A 52 -3.83 0.69 4.12
C SER A 52 -3.57 1.96 4.91
N GLU A 53 -3.67 1.90 6.25
CA GLU A 53 -3.40 3.06 7.09
C GLU A 53 -1.94 3.50 7.01
N LYS A 54 -1.02 2.55 7.06
CA LYS A 54 0.41 2.85 6.92
C LYS A 54 0.73 3.39 5.54
N LEU A 55 0.16 2.78 4.51
CA LEU A 55 0.37 3.24 3.14
C LEU A 55 -0.12 4.68 2.95
N LEU A 56 -1.26 5.01 3.52
CA LEU A 56 -1.79 6.36 3.46
C LEU A 56 -0.90 7.36 4.20
N ASP A 57 -0.43 6.99 5.39
CA ASP A 57 0.46 7.81 6.18
C ASP A 57 1.77 8.10 5.44
N TRP A 58 2.36 7.06 4.85
CA TRP A 58 3.58 7.21 4.06
C TRP A 58 3.35 8.07 2.82
N SER A 59 2.18 7.95 2.18
CA SER A 59 1.83 8.78 1.03
C SER A 59 1.81 10.27 1.41
N ARG A 60 1.33 10.58 2.61
CA ARG A 60 1.34 11.95 3.12
C ARG A 60 2.74 12.44 3.42
N ARG A 61 3.60 11.56 3.93
CA ARG A 61 4.99 11.90 4.23
C ARG A 61 5.85 12.12 3.00
N LEU A 62 5.40 11.63 1.86
CA LEU A 62 6.13 11.74 0.61
C LEU A 62 6.49 13.19 0.27
N ARG A 63 5.68 14.15 0.71
CA ARG A 63 5.91 15.57 0.47
C ARG A 63 7.14 16.10 1.18
N THR A 64 7.46 15.55 2.33
CA THR A 64 8.52 16.07 3.19
C THR A 64 9.70 15.11 3.36
N ALA A 65 9.50 13.83 3.08
CA ALA A 65 10.56 12.84 3.19
C ALA A 65 11.63 13.09 2.12
N GLN A 66 12.88 12.90 2.50
CA GLN A 66 14.01 13.10 1.60
C GLN A 66 14.69 11.80 1.18
N SER A 67 14.26 10.69 1.75
CA SER A 67 14.81 9.37 1.43
C SER A 67 13.80 8.28 1.71
N TRP A 68 14.07 7.09 1.23
CA TRP A 68 13.25 5.91 1.53
C TRP A 68 13.17 5.66 3.04
N SER A 69 14.29 5.83 3.74
CA SER A 69 14.34 5.61 5.19
C SER A 69 13.45 6.57 5.95
N GLU A 70 13.38 7.81 5.52
CA GLU A 70 12.50 8.81 6.14
C GLU A 70 11.04 8.55 5.81
N LEU A 71 10.77 8.12 4.58
CA LEU A 71 9.41 7.86 4.13
C LEU A 71 8.82 6.64 4.83
N ILE A 72 9.56 5.53 4.83
CA ILE A 72 9.08 4.23 5.32
C ILE A 72 9.59 4.02 6.75
N THR A 73 9.00 4.75 7.67
CA THR A 73 9.28 4.61 9.11
C THR A 73 8.06 3.99 9.78
N ASP A 74 8.31 3.20 10.78
CA ASP A 74 7.22 2.58 11.56
C ASP A 74 6.54 3.57 12.49
#